data_bbc5d8c22e02c6fce5c46fca6d7714d0
#
_entry.id   bbc5d8c22e02c6fce5c46fca6d7714d0
#
_cell.length_a   1.000
_cell.length_b   1.000
_cell.length_c   1.000
_cell.angle_alpha   90.00
_cell.angle_beta   90.00
_cell.angle_gamma   90.00
#
_symmetry.space_group_name_H-M   'P 1'
#
loop_
_entity.id
_entity.type
_entity.pdbx_description
1 polymer ?
#
loop_
_entity_poly.entity_id
_entity_poly.type
_entity_poly.pdbx_seq_one_letter_code
_entity_poly.pdbx_strand_id
1 'polypeptide(L)'
;MEHSSIAPSSFERWSNCPAAPYLSSISEERPTHVAALRGTINHEAAESFLYKRSTPENFLGTVHKVQGHKIIIEQEDIDIIKTYTDYIEKRLDETEGELYLERRYRSSDEIHPELFGTADATIIYGNNIEIIDLKTGKWKVEASSSQLRIYALLCLQEFGSVDTEDVITTIVQPKVNPKISSQKHDLMGLLHWGLNDLKEAAERCFDLEPEPNAGDWCRFCPAKDSICPIYN
;
A
#
# COMPACT_ATOMS: atom_id res chain seq x y z
N MET A 1 -13.36 -7.41 5.84
CA MET A 1 -12.37 -7.92 4.86
C MET A 1 -11.27 -8.64 5.63
N GLU A 2 -10.77 -9.74 5.10
CA GLU A 2 -9.60 -10.42 5.65
C GLU A 2 -8.36 -9.56 5.41
N HIS A 3 -7.54 -9.34 6.43
CA HIS A 3 -6.28 -8.62 6.35
C HIS A 3 -5.12 -9.61 6.42
N SER A 4 -4.12 -9.40 5.58
CA SER A 4 -2.89 -10.18 5.66
C SER A 4 -2.15 -9.86 6.97
N SER A 5 -1.70 -10.89 7.68
CA SER A 5 -0.86 -10.71 8.87
C SER A 5 0.51 -10.12 8.52
N ILE A 6 0.99 -10.41 7.30
CA ILE A 6 2.23 -9.88 6.70
C ILE A 6 1.95 -8.95 5.52
N ALA A 7 1.00 -7.99 5.70
CA ALA A 7 0.61 -7.06 4.65
C ALA A 7 1.80 -6.23 4.11
N PRO A 8 1.80 -5.89 2.80
CA PRO A 8 2.85 -5.06 2.18
C PRO A 8 3.10 -3.73 2.90
N SER A 9 2.03 -3.06 3.35
CA SER A 9 2.11 -1.77 4.06
C SER A 9 2.82 -1.85 5.43
N SER A 10 2.97 -3.03 6.00
CA SER A 10 3.65 -3.26 7.28
C SER A 10 4.98 -4.03 7.13
N PHE A 11 5.51 -4.14 5.91
CA PHE A 11 6.74 -4.89 5.62
C PHE A 11 7.89 -4.51 6.53
N GLU A 12 8.19 -3.22 6.67
CA GLU A 12 9.29 -2.75 7.53
C GLU A 12 9.18 -3.26 8.98
N ARG A 13 7.95 -3.46 9.47
CA ARG A 13 7.73 -3.98 10.80
C ARG A 13 7.95 -5.49 10.88
N TRP A 14 7.26 -6.26 10.03
CA TRP A 14 7.32 -7.70 10.16
C TRP A 14 8.63 -8.32 9.63
N SER A 15 9.29 -7.71 8.66
CA SER A 15 10.60 -8.18 8.18
C SER A 15 11.71 -7.97 9.22
N ASN A 16 11.62 -6.91 10.02
CA ASN A 16 12.59 -6.62 11.08
C ASN A 16 12.20 -7.21 12.44
N CYS A 17 10.93 -7.50 12.67
CA CYS A 17 10.43 -8.12 13.90
C CYS A 17 9.49 -9.28 13.55
N PRO A 18 10.00 -10.50 13.36
CA PRO A 18 9.19 -11.67 12.99
C PRO A 18 8.02 -11.93 13.93
N ALA A 19 8.12 -11.62 15.21
CA ALA A 19 7.03 -11.74 16.18
C ALA A 19 5.90 -10.69 15.98
N ALA A 20 6.11 -9.64 15.18
CA ALA A 20 5.15 -8.54 15.08
C ALA A 20 3.77 -8.97 14.52
N PRO A 21 3.63 -9.85 13.53
CA PRO A 21 2.32 -10.32 13.06
C PRO A 21 1.54 -11.00 14.17
N TYR A 22 2.15 -11.97 14.87
CA TYR A 22 1.52 -12.69 15.98
C TYR A 22 1.16 -11.74 17.13
N LEU A 23 2.11 -10.94 17.60
CA LEU A 23 1.86 -9.99 18.69
C LEU A 23 0.78 -8.96 18.32
N SER A 24 0.74 -8.50 17.08
CA SER A 24 -0.31 -7.58 16.61
C SER A 24 -1.70 -8.24 16.61
N SER A 25 -1.80 -9.53 16.27
CA SER A 25 -3.08 -10.24 16.19
C SER A 25 -3.74 -10.47 17.56
N ILE A 26 -2.94 -10.52 18.64
CA ILE A 26 -3.43 -10.70 20.02
C ILE A 26 -3.42 -9.41 20.84
N SER A 27 -3.01 -8.27 20.22
CA SER A 27 -3.06 -6.96 20.85
C SER A 27 -4.44 -6.35 20.76
N GLU A 28 -4.79 -5.49 21.72
CA GLU A 28 -6.00 -4.66 21.61
C GLU A 28 -5.89 -3.70 20.41
N GLU A 29 -7.00 -3.52 19.70
CA GLU A 29 -7.07 -2.53 18.62
C GLU A 29 -6.85 -1.12 19.16
N ARG A 30 -5.91 -0.41 18.57
CA ARG A 30 -5.69 0.99 18.90
C ARG A 30 -6.64 1.87 18.10
N PRO A 31 -7.14 2.97 18.70
CA PRO A 31 -7.92 3.95 17.94
C PRO A 31 -7.11 4.46 16.74
N THR A 32 -7.73 4.44 15.58
CA THR A 32 -7.10 4.96 14.37
C THR A 32 -6.99 6.48 14.44
N HIS A 33 -5.81 7.01 14.14
CA HIS A 33 -5.61 8.45 14.14
C HIS A 33 -6.47 9.14 13.06
N VAL A 34 -7.05 10.31 13.39
CA VAL A 34 -7.95 11.07 12.49
C VAL A 34 -7.34 11.30 11.10
N ALA A 35 -6.02 11.54 11.02
CA ALA A 35 -5.35 11.70 9.72
C ALA A 35 -5.37 10.44 8.86
N ALA A 36 -5.31 9.23 9.46
CA ALA A 36 -5.43 7.99 8.72
C ALA A 36 -6.86 7.75 8.26
N LEU A 37 -7.87 8.05 9.11
CA LEU A 37 -9.28 7.99 8.72
C LEU A 37 -9.59 8.93 7.55
N ARG A 38 -9.05 10.16 7.58
CA ARG A 38 -9.17 11.11 6.46
C ARG A 38 -8.51 10.55 5.19
N GLY A 39 -7.35 9.91 5.32
CA GLY A 39 -6.69 9.23 4.22
C GLY A 39 -7.59 8.18 3.57
N THR A 40 -8.20 7.30 4.37
CA THR A 40 -9.14 6.28 3.87
C THR A 40 -10.31 6.91 3.09
N ILE A 41 -10.91 7.99 3.61
CA ILE A 41 -11.99 8.68 2.92
C ILE A 41 -11.52 9.26 1.58
N ASN A 42 -10.29 9.79 1.50
CA ASN A 42 -9.74 10.32 0.27
C ASN A 42 -9.50 9.22 -0.78
N HIS A 43 -9.05 8.01 -0.37
CA HIS A 43 -8.93 6.86 -1.27
C HIS A 43 -10.30 6.42 -1.80
N GLU A 44 -11.30 6.23 -0.92
CA GLU A 44 -12.69 5.87 -1.31
C GLU A 44 -13.30 6.90 -2.27
N ALA A 45 -13.03 8.19 -2.04
CA ALA A 45 -13.51 9.27 -2.91
C ALA A 45 -12.82 9.22 -4.28
N ALA A 46 -11.51 9.02 -4.32
CA ALA A 46 -10.73 8.91 -5.56
C ALA A 46 -11.17 7.71 -6.41
N GLU A 47 -11.36 6.55 -5.77
CA GLU A 47 -11.92 5.34 -6.40
C GLU A 47 -13.31 5.61 -7.00
N SER A 48 -14.21 6.22 -6.22
CA SER A 48 -15.56 6.56 -6.65
C SER A 48 -15.57 7.49 -7.87
N PHE A 49 -14.65 8.45 -7.93
CA PHE A 49 -14.48 9.33 -9.08
C PHE A 49 -13.99 8.56 -10.32
N LEU A 50 -12.93 7.78 -10.20
CA LEU A 50 -12.37 7.00 -11.31
C LEU A 50 -13.36 5.98 -11.89
N TYR A 51 -14.25 5.44 -11.06
CA TYR A 51 -15.39 4.65 -11.53
C TYR A 51 -16.53 5.50 -12.15
N LYS A 52 -16.34 6.82 -12.30
CA LYS A 52 -17.34 7.77 -12.84
C LYS A 52 -18.67 7.76 -12.06
N ARG A 53 -18.63 7.45 -10.77
CA ARG A 53 -19.79 7.45 -9.89
C ARG A 53 -20.08 8.83 -9.30
N SER A 54 -19.06 9.71 -9.26
CA SER A 54 -19.17 11.08 -8.77
C SER A 54 -18.07 11.97 -9.35
N THR A 55 -18.04 13.25 -8.97
CA THR A 55 -16.95 14.18 -9.24
C THR A 55 -16.29 14.59 -7.93
N PRO A 56 -14.98 14.93 -7.89
CA PRO A 56 -14.30 15.31 -6.66
C PRO A 56 -15.02 16.43 -5.92
N GLU A 57 -15.57 17.42 -6.64
CA GLU A 57 -16.27 18.57 -6.09
C GLU A 57 -17.54 18.19 -5.29
N ASN A 58 -18.16 17.05 -5.61
CA ASN A 58 -19.33 16.55 -4.88
C ASN A 58 -18.99 16.10 -3.44
N PHE A 59 -17.71 15.86 -3.16
CA PHE A 59 -17.25 15.51 -1.81
C PHE A 59 -17.00 16.73 -0.94
N LEU A 60 -16.77 17.91 -1.53
CA LEU A 60 -16.49 19.14 -0.76
C LEU A 60 -17.61 19.44 0.24
N GLY A 61 -17.23 19.63 1.50
CA GLY A 61 -18.15 19.92 2.60
C GLY A 61 -18.95 18.71 3.10
N THR A 62 -18.79 17.53 2.51
CA THR A 62 -19.43 16.30 3.02
C THR A 62 -18.90 15.94 4.40
N VAL A 63 -19.75 15.30 5.20
CA VAL A 63 -19.45 14.94 6.59
C VAL A 63 -19.42 13.42 6.73
N HIS A 64 -18.27 12.89 7.11
CA HIS A 64 -18.06 11.48 7.36
C HIS A 64 -17.95 11.21 8.87
N LYS A 65 -18.70 10.23 9.36
CA LYS A 65 -18.62 9.78 10.77
C LYS A 65 -17.96 8.41 10.79
N VAL A 66 -16.72 8.35 11.23
CA VAL A 66 -15.90 7.13 11.25
C VAL A 66 -15.26 6.98 12.62
N GLN A 67 -15.42 5.83 13.26
CA GLN A 67 -14.86 5.51 14.58
C GLN A 67 -15.08 6.62 15.63
N GLY A 68 -16.26 7.22 15.66
CA GLY A 68 -16.62 8.30 16.60
C GLY A 68 -16.09 9.69 16.23
N HIS A 69 -15.28 9.81 15.19
CA HIS A 69 -14.79 11.08 14.67
C HIS A 69 -15.71 11.65 13.58
N LYS A 70 -15.82 12.99 13.57
CA LYS A 70 -16.50 13.74 12.52
C LYS A 70 -15.43 14.36 11.62
N ILE A 71 -15.35 13.93 10.36
CA ILE A 71 -14.42 14.42 9.35
C ILE A 71 -15.22 15.19 8.31
N ILE A 72 -14.85 16.43 8.05
CA ILE A 72 -15.42 17.27 7.00
C ILE A 72 -14.38 17.31 5.88
N ILE A 73 -14.81 17.06 4.65
CA ILE A 73 -13.96 17.15 3.46
C ILE A 73 -13.73 18.61 3.10
N GLU A 74 -12.47 18.99 3.04
CA GLU A 74 -12.01 20.35 2.78
C GLU A 74 -11.40 20.46 1.37
N GLN A 75 -11.08 21.68 0.93
CA GLN A 75 -10.49 21.92 -0.39
C GLN A 75 -9.15 21.16 -0.55
N GLU A 76 -8.35 21.06 0.51
CA GLU A 76 -7.09 20.27 0.47
C GLU A 76 -7.34 18.79 0.11
N ASP A 77 -8.43 18.19 0.59
CA ASP A 77 -8.79 16.81 0.26
C ASP A 77 -9.18 16.68 -1.22
N ILE A 78 -9.95 17.66 -1.73
CA ILE A 78 -10.30 17.72 -3.15
C ILE A 78 -9.05 17.85 -4.03
N ASP A 79 -8.10 18.69 -3.64
CA ASP A 79 -6.86 18.89 -4.38
C ASP A 79 -6.00 17.60 -4.40
N ILE A 80 -6.02 16.84 -3.30
CA ILE A 80 -5.35 15.52 -3.20
C ILE A 80 -6.01 14.53 -4.18
N ILE A 81 -7.33 14.39 -4.10
CA ILE A 81 -8.10 13.48 -4.95
C ILE A 81 -7.87 13.83 -6.42
N LYS A 82 -7.99 15.11 -6.80
CA LYS A 82 -7.79 15.56 -8.17
C LYS A 82 -6.36 15.28 -8.67
N THR A 83 -5.34 15.58 -7.87
CA THR A 83 -3.95 15.32 -8.29
C THR A 83 -3.74 13.83 -8.63
N TYR A 84 -4.34 12.93 -7.87
CA TYR A 84 -4.25 11.50 -8.10
C TYR A 84 -5.06 11.06 -9.33
N THR A 85 -6.31 11.48 -9.42
CA THR A 85 -7.20 11.07 -10.51
C THR A 85 -6.75 11.66 -11.84
N ASP A 86 -6.32 12.93 -11.89
CA ASP A 86 -5.76 13.57 -13.08
C ASP A 86 -4.50 12.82 -13.57
N TYR A 87 -3.66 12.33 -12.64
CA TYR A 87 -2.50 11.52 -13.02
C TYR A 87 -2.92 10.22 -13.70
N ILE A 88 -3.86 9.47 -13.09
CA ILE A 88 -4.35 8.19 -13.64
C ILE A 88 -5.01 8.40 -15.00
N GLU A 89 -5.91 9.39 -15.12
CA GLU A 89 -6.59 9.69 -16.40
C GLU A 89 -5.57 10.04 -17.49
N LYS A 90 -4.58 10.88 -17.16
CA LYS A 90 -3.49 11.20 -18.09
C LYS A 90 -2.72 9.94 -18.51
N ARG A 91 -2.39 9.04 -17.58
CA ARG A 91 -1.69 7.79 -17.92
C ARG A 91 -2.52 6.89 -18.81
N LEU A 92 -3.83 6.79 -18.58
CA LEU A 92 -4.73 6.02 -19.44
C LEU A 92 -4.80 6.61 -20.86
N ASP A 93 -4.89 7.93 -20.99
CA ASP A 93 -4.89 8.60 -22.29
C ASP A 93 -3.57 8.41 -23.05
N GLU A 94 -2.43 8.37 -22.35
CA GLU A 94 -1.10 8.18 -22.95
C GLU A 94 -0.83 6.71 -23.35
N THR A 95 -1.37 5.75 -22.61
CA THR A 95 -1.02 4.33 -22.75
C THR A 95 -2.10 3.48 -23.38
N GLU A 96 -3.35 3.96 -23.41
CA GLU A 96 -4.55 3.19 -23.78
C GLU A 96 -4.66 1.87 -22.95
N GLY A 97 -4.15 1.92 -21.71
CA GLY A 97 -4.04 0.77 -20.83
C GLY A 97 -5.34 0.39 -20.14
N GLU A 98 -5.35 -0.79 -19.55
CA GLU A 98 -6.45 -1.29 -18.71
C GLU A 98 -6.21 -0.90 -17.25
N LEU A 99 -7.20 -0.26 -16.62
CA LEU A 99 -7.15 0.19 -15.23
C LEU A 99 -7.81 -0.81 -14.28
N TYR A 100 -7.09 -1.17 -13.25
CA TYR A 100 -7.60 -1.92 -12.09
C TYR A 100 -7.50 -1.03 -10.85
N LEU A 101 -8.64 -0.82 -10.15
CA LEU A 101 -8.71 -0.05 -8.91
C LEU A 101 -8.97 -0.96 -7.73
N GLU A 102 -8.35 -0.64 -6.58
CA GLU A 102 -8.51 -1.36 -5.31
C GLU A 102 -8.42 -2.89 -5.50
N ARG A 103 -7.51 -3.30 -6.38
CA ARG A 103 -7.34 -4.71 -6.70
C ARG A 103 -6.48 -5.40 -5.66
N ARG A 104 -7.01 -6.51 -5.16
CA ARG A 104 -6.28 -7.37 -4.23
C ARG A 104 -5.40 -8.34 -5.00
N TYR A 105 -4.12 -8.32 -4.70
CA TYR A 105 -3.10 -9.22 -5.19
C TYR A 105 -2.66 -10.17 -4.10
N ARG A 106 -2.46 -11.43 -4.45
CA ARG A 106 -1.98 -12.47 -3.53
C ARG A 106 -0.70 -13.07 -4.08
N SER A 107 0.24 -13.35 -3.20
CA SER A 107 1.47 -14.05 -3.55
C SER A 107 1.19 -15.50 -3.94
N SER A 108 2.04 -16.04 -4.81
CA SER A 108 2.12 -17.48 -5.02
C SER A 108 2.64 -18.19 -3.77
N ASP A 109 2.38 -19.51 -3.69
CA ASP A 109 2.90 -20.37 -2.63
C ASP A 109 4.44 -20.43 -2.61
N GLU A 110 5.09 -20.06 -3.73
CA GLU A 110 6.56 -20.02 -3.82
C GLU A 110 7.19 -18.98 -2.90
N ILE A 111 6.47 -17.87 -2.57
CA ILE A 111 6.91 -16.86 -1.61
C ILE A 111 6.23 -17.12 -0.27
N HIS A 112 4.95 -16.78 -0.15
CA HIS A 112 4.17 -17.11 1.04
C HIS A 112 2.66 -16.86 0.82
N PRO A 113 1.75 -17.83 1.09
CA PRO A 113 0.32 -17.71 0.81
C PRO A 113 -0.39 -16.63 1.64
N GLU A 114 0.14 -16.29 2.82
CA GLU A 114 -0.39 -15.23 3.68
C GLU A 114 0.00 -13.81 3.22
N LEU A 115 0.91 -13.70 2.25
CA LEU A 115 1.31 -12.40 1.70
C LEU A 115 0.30 -11.95 0.64
N PHE A 116 -0.51 -10.97 0.96
CA PHE A 116 -1.43 -10.32 0.05
C PHE A 116 -1.70 -8.88 0.45
N GLY A 117 -2.21 -8.08 -0.48
CA GLY A 117 -2.58 -6.70 -0.23
C GLY A 117 -3.38 -6.11 -1.37
N THR A 118 -3.92 -4.92 -1.16
CA THR A 118 -4.70 -4.20 -2.15
C THR A 118 -3.88 -3.01 -2.65
N ALA A 119 -3.69 -2.92 -3.96
CA ALA A 119 -3.06 -1.76 -4.60
C ALA A 119 -4.14 -0.76 -5.03
N ASP A 120 -3.91 0.53 -4.78
CA ASP A 120 -4.90 1.59 -5.06
C ASP A 120 -5.26 1.64 -6.55
N ALA A 121 -4.26 1.61 -7.44
CA ALA A 121 -4.46 1.49 -8.88
C ALA A 121 -3.32 0.71 -9.55
N THR A 122 -3.68 -0.02 -10.60
CA THR A 122 -2.73 -0.68 -11.50
C THR A 122 -3.16 -0.44 -12.94
N ILE A 123 -2.23 -0.05 -13.81
CA ILE A 123 -2.45 0.11 -15.24
C ILE A 123 -1.60 -0.93 -15.98
N ILE A 124 -2.25 -1.72 -16.82
CA ILE A 124 -1.60 -2.70 -17.71
C ILE A 124 -1.68 -2.17 -19.14
N TYR A 125 -0.53 -2.00 -19.79
CA TYR A 125 -0.47 -1.48 -21.15
C TYR A 125 0.67 -2.09 -21.96
N GLY A 126 0.35 -2.68 -23.10
CA GLY A 126 1.31 -3.47 -23.87
C GLY A 126 1.94 -4.55 -22.98
N ASN A 127 3.27 -4.54 -22.89
CA ASN A 127 4.06 -5.44 -22.03
C ASN A 127 4.48 -4.78 -20.71
N ASN A 128 3.79 -3.72 -20.27
CA ASN A 128 4.17 -2.92 -19.12
C ASN A 128 3.12 -2.98 -18.02
N ILE A 129 3.59 -2.88 -16.78
CA ILE A 129 2.79 -2.84 -15.55
C ILE A 129 3.14 -1.56 -14.79
N GLU A 130 2.16 -0.72 -14.46
CA GLU A 130 2.36 0.43 -13.58
C GLU A 130 1.44 0.33 -12.36
N ILE A 131 2.05 0.32 -11.17
CA ILE A 131 1.35 0.36 -9.87
C ILE A 131 1.40 1.78 -9.35
N ILE A 132 0.24 2.37 -9.03
CA ILE A 132 0.11 3.76 -8.60
C ILE A 132 -0.54 3.78 -7.22
N ASP A 133 0.13 4.44 -6.28
CA ASP A 133 -0.29 4.49 -4.87
C ASP A 133 -0.46 5.95 -4.42
N LEU A 134 -1.61 6.27 -3.83
CA LEU A 134 -1.92 7.57 -3.27
C LEU A 134 -1.39 7.69 -1.84
N LYS A 135 -0.60 8.68 -1.57
CA LYS A 135 -0.17 9.03 -0.21
C LYS A 135 -0.69 10.39 0.20
N THR A 136 -1.55 10.42 1.21
CA THR A 136 -2.19 11.66 1.72
C THR A 136 -1.39 12.33 2.84
N GLY A 137 -0.34 11.67 3.32
CA GLY A 137 0.52 12.16 4.42
C GLY A 137 1.55 13.19 3.97
N LYS A 138 2.20 13.85 4.97
CA LYS A 138 3.26 14.85 4.77
C LYS A 138 4.67 14.25 4.76
N TRP A 139 4.84 13.03 5.23
CA TRP A 139 6.13 12.34 5.24
C TRP A 139 6.35 11.68 3.90
N LYS A 140 7.43 12.08 3.22
CA LYS A 140 7.76 11.56 1.89
C LYS A 140 7.85 10.05 1.89
N VAL A 141 7.17 9.43 0.93
CA VAL A 141 7.27 8.00 0.61
C VAL A 141 7.96 7.85 -0.74
N GLU A 142 8.94 6.97 -0.81
CA GLU A 142 9.66 6.73 -2.05
C GLU A 142 8.93 5.69 -2.92
N ALA A 143 8.95 5.90 -4.23
CA ALA A 143 8.37 4.94 -5.18
C ALA A 143 9.09 3.57 -5.15
N SER A 144 10.34 3.53 -4.66
CA SER A 144 11.11 2.31 -4.41
C SER A 144 10.83 1.66 -3.04
N SER A 145 9.84 2.15 -2.29
CA SER A 145 9.52 1.60 -0.96
C SER A 145 9.20 0.11 -1.02
N SER A 146 9.49 -0.61 0.05
CA SER A 146 9.25 -2.05 0.15
C SER A 146 7.78 -2.42 -0.09
N GLN A 147 6.84 -1.59 0.35
CA GLN A 147 5.41 -1.75 0.07
C GLN A 147 5.14 -1.84 -1.44
N LEU A 148 5.61 -0.84 -2.20
CA LEU A 148 5.38 -0.79 -3.64
C LEU A 148 6.17 -1.88 -4.38
N ARG A 149 7.36 -2.20 -3.89
CA ARG A 149 8.17 -3.30 -4.42
C ARG A 149 7.45 -4.64 -4.30
N ILE A 150 6.76 -4.89 -3.18
CA ILE A 150 5.92 -6.07 -3.01
C ILE A 150 4.75 -6.03 -3.99
N TYR A 151 4.02 -4.92 -4.10
CA TYR A 151 2.94 -4.81 -5.08
C TYR A 151 3.42 -5.03 -6.52
N ALA A 152 4.60 -4.47 -6.88
CA ALA A 152 5.20 -4.72 -8.19
C ALA A 152 5.42 -6.21 -8.45
N LEU A 153 5.93 -6.95 -7.45
CA LEU A 153 6.15 -8.38 -7.53
C LEU A 153 4.83 -9.16 -7.65
N LEU A 154 3.83 -8.84 -6.83
CA LEU A 154 2.53 -9.51 -6.85
C LEU A 154 1.79 -9.25 -8.18
N CYS A 155 1.85 -8.03 -8.72
CA CYS A 155 1.29 -7.72 -10.03
C CYS A 155 2.04 -8.44 -11.14
N LEU A 156 3.38 -8.54 -11.05
CA LEU A 156 4.19 -9.30 -12.01
C LEU A 156 3.82 -10.78 -12.00
N GLN A 157 3.53 -11.37 -10.83
CA GLN A 157 3.08 -12.76 -10.74
C GLN A 157 1.71 -12.98 -11.39
N GLU A 158 0.81 -12.00 -11.36
CA GLU A 158 -0.55 -12.13 -11.88
C GLU A 158 -0.64 -11.79 -13.38
N PHE A 159 0.01 -10.70 -13.80
CA PHE A 159 -0.09 -10.16 -15.16
C PHE A 159 1.18 -10.34 -16.00
N GLY A 160 2.30 -10.68 -15.35
CA GLY A 160 3.57 -10.80 -16.04
C GLY A 160 3.61 -11.96 -17.02
N SER A 161 4.41 -11.80 -18.05
CA SER A 161 4.73 -12.81 -19.05
C SER A 161 6.23 -12.77 -19.36
N VAL A 162 6.68 -13.68 -20.22
CA VAL A 162 8.08 -13.67 -20.71
C VAL A 162 8.39 -12.42 -21.53
N ASP A 163 7.35 -11.75 -22.05
CA ASP A 163 7.48 -10.52 -22.85
C ASP A 163 7.35 -9.25 -22.00
N THR A 164 7.18 -9.36 -20.66
CA THR A 164 7.08 -8.17 -19.80
C THR A 164 8.36 -7.34 -19.90
N GLU A 165 8.20 -6.07 -20.27
CA GLU A 165 9.30 -5.13 -20.46
C GLU A 165 9.59 -4.31 -19.22
N ASP A 166 8.53 -3.66 -18.68
CA ASP A 166 8.67 -2.74 -17.57
C ASP A 166 7.65 -3.01 -16.46
N VAL A 167 8.15 -2.98 -15.22
CA VAL A 167 7.33 -2.85 -14.01
C VAL A 167 7.69 -1.55 -13.33
N ILE A 168 6.73 -0.65 -13.21
CA ILE A 168 6.90 0.70 -12.68
C ILE A 168 6.04 0.85 -11.44
N THR A 169 6.58 1.45 -10.40
CA THR A 169 5.83 1.90 -9.24
C THR A 169 5.82 3.42 -9.17
N THR A 170 4.67 4.00 -8.89
CA THR A 170 4.47 5.44 -8.82
C THR A 170 3.78 5.82 -7.52
N ILE A 171 4.34 6.79 -6.82
CA ILE A 171 3.70 7.47 -5.70
C ILE A 171 3.13 8.79 -6.19
N VAL A 172 1.83 9.02 -5.92
CA VAL A 172 1.20 10.32 -6.01
C VAL A 172 0.99 10.84 -4.61
N GLN A 173 1.76 11.86 -4.22
CA GLN A 173 1.76 12.41 -2.86
C GLN A 173 1.69 13.95 -2.90
N PRO A 174 0.48 14.54 -3.00
CA PRO A 174 0.30 15.96 -3.27
C PRO A 174 0.88 16.92 -2.21
N LYS A 175 1.09 16.42 -0.98
CA LYS A 175 1.64 17.23 0.15
C LYS A 175 3.17 17.31 0.18
N VAL A 176 3.86 16.67 -0.78
CA VAL A 176 5.34 16.71 -0.87
C VAL A 176 5.78 17.20 -2.25
N ASN A 177 7.07 17.47 -2.39
CA ASN A 177 7.66 17.88 -3.67
C ASN A 177 8.85 16.94 -4.01
N PRO A 178 8.90 16.34 -5.22
CA PRO A 178 7.84 16.37 -6.24
C PRO A 178 6.57 15.63 -5.77
N LYS A 179 5.40 16.06 -6.30
CA LYS A 179 4.11 15.43 -5.98
C LYS A 179 3.96 14.02 -6.54
N ILE A 180 4.70 13.72 -7.59
CA ILE A 180 4.69 12.43 -8.29
C ILE A 180 6.14 11.96 -8.41
N SER A 181 6.37 10.73 -8.05
CA SER A 181 7.67 10.07 -8.22
C SER A 181 7.46 8.64 -8.69
N SER A 182 8.30 8.18 -9.61
CA SER A 182 8.20 6.83 -10.18
C SER A 182 9.54 6.12 -10.13
N GLN A 183 9.48 4.80 -10.04
CA GLN A 183 10.61 3.90 -10.06
C GLN A 183 10.34 2.75 -11.05
N LYS A 184 11.23 2.57 -12.01
CA LYS A 184 11.28 1.38 -12.85
C LYS A 184 12.09 0.30 -12.12
N HIS A 185 11.57 -0.91 -12.07
CA HIS A 185 12.21 -2.04 -11.41
C HIS A 185 13.00 -2.88 -12.42
N ASP A 186 14.17 -3.36 -12.00
CA ASP A 186 14.84 -4.47 -12.65
C ASP A 186 14.06 -5.76 -12.36
N LEU A 187 13.53 -6.41 -13.40
CA LEU A 187 12.64 -7.56 -13.27
C LEU A 187 13.35 -8.74 -12.62
N MET A 188 14.59 -9.03 -13.04
CA MET A 188 15.34 -10.15 -12.48
C MET A 188 15.71 -9.89 -11.03
N GLY A 189 16.12 -8.66 -10.70
CA GLY A 189 16.38 -8.24 -9.32
C GLY A 189 15.13 -8.27 -8.45
N LEU A 190 13.95 -7.92 -9.00
CA LEU A 190 12.68 -7.99 -8.30
C LEU A 190 12.29 -9.44 -7.97
N LEU A 191 12.39 -10.35 -8.95
CA LEU A 191 12.10 -11.77 -8.76
C LEU A 191 13.09 -12.43 -7.80
N HIS A 192 14.39 -12.14 -7.94
CA HIS A 192 15.41 -12.67 -7.04
C HIS A 192 15.16 -12.25 -5.59
N TRP A 193 14.88 -10.97 -5.37
CA TRP A 193 14.53 -10.46 -4.05
C TRP A 193 13.28 -11.12 -3.48
N GLY A 194 12.24 -11.30 -4.31
CA GLY A 194 10.99 -11.93 -3.89
C GLY A 194 11.16 -13.37 -3.44
N LEU A 195 11.91 -14.16 -4.23
CA LEU A 195 12.12 -15.58 -3.99
C LEU A 195 13.14 -15.89 -2.88
N ASN A 196 13.92 -14.91 -2.46
CA ASN A 196 14.93 -15.07 -1.41
C ASN A 196 14.61 -14.19 -0.20
N ASP A 197 14.94 -12.90 -0.25
CA ASP A 197 14.86 -12.02 0.92
C ASP A 197 13.42 -11.85 1.46
N LEU A 198 12.44 -11.63 0.55
CA LEU A 198 11.04 -11.46 0.93
C LEU A 198 10.45 -12.75 1.47
N LYS A 199 10.75 -13.88 0.81
CA LYS A 199 10.34 -15.21 1.25
C LYS A 199 10.88 -15.54 2.62
N GLU A 200 12.19 -15.42 2.83
CA GLU A 200 12.84 -15.68 4.12
C GLU A 200 12.22 -14.79 5.23
N ALA A 201 12.03 -13.50 4.95
CA ALA A 201 11.41 -12.59 5.91
C ALA A 201 9.97 -13.00 6.26
N ALA A 202 9.19 -13.47 5.28
CA ALA A 202 7.83 -13.95 5.49
C ALA A 202 7.82 -15.24 6.31
N GLU A 203 8.63 -16.25 5.93
CA GLU A 203 8.72 -17.53 6.62
C GLU A 203 9.08 -17.38 8.10
N ARG A 204 10.02 -16.50 8.45
CA ARG A 204 10.39 -16.20 9.83
C ARG A 204 9.23 -15.72 10.70
N CYS A 205 8.21 -15.10 10.13
CA CYS A 205 7.03 -14.66 10.86
C CYS A 205 6.13 -15.83 11.32
N PHE A 206 6.31 -17.02 10.75
CA PHE A 206 5.51 -18.22 11.01
C PHE A 206 6.33 -19.34 11.68
N ASP A 207 7.53 -19.03 12.13
CA ASP A 207 8.29 -19.93 12.99
C ASP A 207 7.52 -20.24 14.29
N LEU A 208 7.83 -21.36 14.93
CA LEU A 208 7.19 -21.78 16.19
C LEU A 208 7.36 -20.72 17.30
N GLU A 209 8.50 -20.07 17.34
CA GLU A 209 8.85 -19.03 18.32
C GLU A 209 9.49 -17.84 17.57
N PRO A 210 8.68 -17.00 16.88
CA PRO A 210 9.22 -15.88 16.12
C PRO A 210 9.83 -14.83 17.06
N GLU A 211 11.06 -14.44 16.78
CA GLU A 211 11.82 -13.54 17.65
C GLU A 211 11.30 -12.10 17.59
N PRO A 212 11.02 -11.46 18.74
CA PRO A 212 10.73 -10.04 18.80
C PRO A 212 12.04 -9.25 18.67
N ASN A 213 11.98 -8.16 17.89
CA ASN A 213 13.11 -7.25 17.69
C ASN A 213 12.64 -5.80 17.74
N ALA A 214 13.33 -4.98 18.53
CA ALA A 214 12.99 -3.57 18.71
C ALA A 214 13.76 -2.65 17.76
N GLY A 215 13.08 -1.60 17.27
CA GLY A 215 13.66 -0.58 16.40
C GLY A 215 12.63 0.47 16.00
N ASP A 216 12.97 1.27 14.98
CA ASP A 216 12.11 2.35 14.47
C ASP A 216 10.77 1.83 13.93
N TRP A 217 10.73 0.60 13.45
CA TRP A 217 9.51 -0.10 13.01
C TRP A 217 8.48 -0.33 14.13
N CYS A 218 8.88 -0.18 15.41
CA CYS A 218 7.98 -0.29 16.56
C CYS A 218 7.08 0.94 16.76
N ARG A 219 7.31 2.04 16.03
CA ARG A 219 6.59 3.31 16.22
C ARG A 219 5.07 3.16 16.16
N PHE A 220 4.58 2.32 15.24
CA PHE A 220 3.15 2.08 15.04
C PHE A 220 2.75 0.63 15.34
N CYS A 221 3.58 -0.11 16.08
CA CYS A 221 3.29 -1.48 16.46
C CYS A 221 2.17 -1.53 17.53
N PRO A 222 1.06 -2.22 17.30
CA PRO A 222 -0.02 -2.34 18.28
C PRO A 222 0.43 -2.94 19.62
N ALA A 223 1.36 -3.88 19.56
CA ALA A 223 1.85 -4.60 20.74
C ALA A 223 2.81 -3.81 21.63
N LYS A 224 3.41 -2.71 21.13
CA LYS A 224 4.54 -2.03 21.76
C LYS A 224 4.31 -1.67 23.22
N ASP A 225 3.14 -1.09 23.54
CA ASP A 225 2.85 -0.56 24.88
C ASP A 225 1.82 -1.45 25.62
N SER A 226 1.67 -2.72 25.22
CA SER A 226 0.69 -3.66 25.79
C SER A 226 1.30 -5.01 26.13
N ILE A 227 1.66 -5.80 25.12
CA ILE A 227 2.08 -7.21 25.30
C ILE A 227 3.48 -7.52 24.75
N CYS A 228 4.19 -6.52 24.23
CA CYS A 228 5.51 -6.72 23.63
C CYS A 228 6.53 -7.11 24.72
N PRO A 229 7.19 -8.29 24.63
CA PRO A 229 8.11 -8.76 25.69
C PRO A 229 9.38 -7.92 25.80
N ILE A 230 9.66 -7.05 24.83
CA ILE A 230 10.85 -6.17 24.87
C ILE A 230 10.54 -4.83 25.58
N TYR A 231 9.28 -4.37 25.55
CA TYR A 231 8.86 -3.09 26.12
C TYR A 231 8.08 -3.22 27.43
N ASN A 232 7.79 -4.45 27.88
CA ASN A 232 7.08 -4.75 29.12
C ASN A 232 7.97 -5.53 30.08
#